data_974318296f93f2a3d8b0605737132224
#
_entry.id   974318296f93f2a3d8b0605737132224
#
_cell.length_a   1.000
_cell.length_b   1.000
_cell.length_c   1.000
_cell.angle_alpha   90.00
_cell.angle_beta   90.00
_cell.angle_gamma   90.00
#
_symmetry.space_group_name_H-M   'P 1'
#
loop_
_entity.id
_entity.type
_entity.pdbx_description
1 polymer ?
#
loop_
_entity_poly.entity_id
_entity_poly.type
_entity_poly.pdbx_seq_one_letter_code
_entity_poly.pdbx_strand_id
1 'polypeptide(L)'
;MKTRKKGLWILPLAALLAGIFFLSFLIGRYRVPALQVLRLLTDRFLSLISFGRWGLAPTWTAEEASVVVQIRLPRILSAALIGAALSAAGASYQAMFRNPMVSPDLLGASTGACFGAALAILLGAGYAVITASSFLFGLAAVGLTYLVGRLSRIRSTLAMVLAGMMVGSLFSAGTSFIKLVADTTDQLPAITYWLMGALTAVRLDDLHFAMVPILCGLIPLFFLRWRLNLLSVSEAEARSMGVNTRLLRLLVILCATLATAASVSISGMIGWVGLVIPHICRLLVGQDTQRLLPCSMLLGASFLMLVDDLARCLAASEIPLGILTAFVGAPLFLYLIVKGGRRHDAD
;
A
#
# COMPACT_ATOMS: atom_id res chain seq x y z
N MET A 1 20.16 -28.47 -5.66
CA MET A 1 21.15 -27.37 -5.77
C MET A 1 20.62 -26.02 -6.26
N LYS A 2 19.33 -25.87 -6.61
CA LYS A 2 18.73 -24.58 -7.08
C LYS A 2 18.25 -23.62 -5.98
N THR A 3 18.25 -24.01 -4.72
CA THR A 3 17.67 -23.23 -3.60
C THR A 3 18.57 -22.11 -3.07
N ARG A 4 19.90 -22.23 -3.24
CA ARG A 4 20.86 -21.25 -2.69
C ARG A 4 20.86 -19.89 -3.42
N LYS A 5 20.44 -19.82 -4.69
CA LYS A 5 20.43 -18.57 -5.50
C LYS A 5 19.20 -17.67 -5.25
N LYS A 6 18.12 -18.18 -4.66
CA LYS A 6 16.86 -17.42 -4.50
C LYS A 6 16.88 -16.39 -3.35
N GLY A 7 17.84 -16.45 -2.43
CA GLY A 7 18.02 -15.45 -1.37
C GLY A 7 18.78 -14.19 -1.80
N LEU A 8 19.44 -14.24 -2.96
CA LEU A 8 20.26 -13.12 -3.46
C LEU A 8 19.45 -11.90 -3.93
N TRP A 9 18.12 -12.04 -4.15
CA TRP A 9 17.29 -10.96 -4.69
C TRP A 9 17.02 -9.79 -3.73
N ILE A 10 17.19 -9.99 -2.43
CA ILE A 10 16.96 -8.93 -1.43
C ILE A 10 17.95 -7.77 -1.62
N LEU A 11 19.23 -8.08 -1.84
CA LEU A 11 20.27 -7.06 -2.04
C LEU A 11 20.04 -6.21 -3.30
N PRO A 12 19.82 -6.77 -4.50
CA PRO A 12 19.54 -5.96 -5.68
C PRO A 12 18.22 -5.19 -5.58
N LEU A 13 17.19 -5.73 -4.92
CA LEU A 13 15.95 -4.98 -4.69
C LEU A 13 16.15 -3.82 -3.69
N ALA A 14 16.96 -4.02 -2.66
CA ALA A 14 17.32 -2.93 -1.73
C ALA A 14 18.16 -1.86 -2.42
N ALA A 15 19.09 -2.25 -3.29
CA ALA A 15 19.88 -1.30 -4.10
C ALA A 15 18.98 -0.56 -5.10
N LEU A 16 18.01 -1.24 -5.74
CA LEU A 16 17.01 -0.63 -6.60
C LEU A 16 16.17 0.41 -5.82
N LEU A 17 15.68 0.04 -4.64
CA LEU A 17 14.92 0.93 -3.77
C LEU A 17 15.72 2.19 -3.42
N ALA A 18 16.98 2.02 -3.00
CA ALA A 18 17.86 3.13 -2.68
C ALA A 18 18.12 4.03 -3.92
N GLY A 19 18.37 3.43 -5.07
CA GLY A 19 18.58 4.15 -6.32
C GLY A 19 17.36 4.98 -6.72
N ILE A 20 16.15 4.38 -6.69
CA ILE A 20 14.90 5.07 -6.99
C ILE A 20 14.62 6.16 -5.95
N PHE A 21 14.84 5.90 -4.67
CA PHE A 21 14.68 6.88 -3.61
C PHE A 21 15.47 8.16 -3.88
N PHE A 22 16.76 8.06 -4.20
CA PHE A 22 17.58 9.23 -4.53
C PHE A 22 17.18 9.86 -5.86
N LEU A 23 16.82 9.05 -6.87
CA LEU A 23 16.38 9.54 -8.18
C LEU A 23 15.09 10.37 -8.05
N SER A 24 14.13 9.94 -7.22
CA SER A 24 12.87 10.63 -6.99
C SER A 24 13.02 12.05 -6.43
N PHE A 25 14.13 12.32 -5.72
CA PHE A 25 14.45 13.70 -5.29
C PHE A 25 14.96 14.57 -6.44
N LEU A 26 15.49 14.00 -7.50
CA LEU A 26 15.98 14.74 -8.65
C LEU A 26 14.87 14.99 -9.69
N ILE A 27 13.88 14.11 -9.73
CA ILE A 27 12.75 14.17 -10.67
C ILE A 27 11.67 15.12 -10.11
N GLY A 28 11.26 16.09 -10.92
CA GLY A 28 10.17 17.01 -10.58
C GLY A 28 10.25 18.31 -11.40
N ARG A 29 9.16 19.08 -11.38
CA ARG A 29 9.04 20.32 -12.20
C ARG A 29 10.04 21.42 -11.80
N TYR A 30 10.33 21.57 -10.52
CA TYR A 30 11.35 22.48 -10.02
C TYR A 30 12.70 21.75 -9.99
N ARG A 31 13.69 22.22 -10.74
CA ARG A 31 15.00 21.59 -10.81
C ARG A 31 15.85 22.00 -9.63
N VAL A 32 16.21 21.04 -8.77
CA VAL A 32 17.18 21.21 -7.70
C VAL A 32 18.46 20.46 -8.08
N PRO A 33 19.65 21.09 -8.04
CA PRO A 33 20.90 20.39 -8.33
C PRO A 33 21.13 19.20 -7.41
N ALA A 34 21.64 18.08 -7.96
CA ALA A 34 21.85 16.84 -7.21
C ALA A 34 22.72 17.03 -5.95
N LEU A 35 23.73 17.89 -6.05
CA LEU A 35 24.61 18.22 -4.91
C LEU A 35 23.86 18.92 -3.78
N GLN A 36 22.90 19.82 -4.11
CA GLN A 36 22.08 20.52 -3.11
C GLN A 36 21.09 19.56 -2.45
N VAL A 37 20.47 18.66 -3.23
CA VAL A 37 19.63 17.59 -2.67
C VAL A 37 20.41 16.74 -1.67
N LEU A 38 21.61 16.28 -2.04
CA LEU A 38 22.45 15.45 -1.16
C LEU A 38 22.83 16.21 0.13
N ARG A 39 23.23 17.48 0.01
CA ARG A 39 23.55 18.32 1.17
C ARG A 39 22.35 18.53 2.10
N LEU A 40 21.19 18.85 1.53
CA LEU A 40 19.94 19.03 2.28
C LEU A 40 19.53 17.74 3.04
N LEU A 41 19.57 16.58 2.37
CA LEU A 41 19.26 15.32 3.00
C LEU A 41 20.27 14.97 4.10
N THR A 42 21.56 15.23 3.86
CA THR A 42 22.63 14.99 4.85
C THR A 42 22.46 15.94 6.05
N ASP A 43 22.14 17.21 5.82
CA ASP A 43 21.87 18.18 6.88
C ASP A 43 20.69 17.75 7.75
N ARG A 44 19.58 17.34 7.13
CA ARG A 44 18.40 16.84 7.85
C ARG A 44 18.71 15.59 8.65
N PHE A 45 19.48 14.66 8.09
CA PHE A 45 19.89 13.45 8.79
C PHE A 45 20.80 13.75 9.99
N LEU A 46 21.79 14.63 9.82
CA LEU A 46 22.68 15.07 10.90
C LEU A 46 21.90 15.80 12.00
N SER A 47 21.02 16.71 11.63
CA SER A 47 20.14 17.42 12.56
C SER A 47 19.25 16.47 13.35
N LEU A 48 18.69 15.45 12.70
CA LEU A 48 17.85 14.44 13.37
C LEU A 48 18.63 13.62 14.40
N ILE A 49 19.82 13.12 14.04
CA ILE A 49 20.66 12.29 14.93
C ILE A 49 21.25 13.11 16.08
N SER A 50 21.63 14.38 15.82
CA SER A 50 22.27 15.25 16.81
C SER A 50 21.27 16.06 17.64
N PHE A 51 19.96 15.84 17.48
CA PHE A 51 18.91 16.66 18.10
C PHE A 51 19.09 18.17 17.81
N GLY A 52 19.45 18.48 16.57
CA GLY A 52 19.64 19.86 16.11
C GLY A 52 21.01 20.49 16.43
N ARG A 53 21.95 19.71 16.99
CA ARG A 53 23.28 20.23 17.37
C ARG A 53 24.26 20.32 16.19
N TRP A 54 24.10 19.47 15.18
CA TRP A 54 24.96 19.42 14.00
C TRP A 54 24.13 19.75 12.75
N GLY A 55 24.63 20.65 11.94
CA GLY A 55 24.07 21.04 10.67
C GLY A 55 25.17 21.47 9.71
N LEU A 56 24.89 21.41 8.43
CA LEU A 56 25.79 21.92 7.40
C LEU A 56 25.51 23.43 7.18
N ALA A 57 26.54 24.17 6.83
CA ALA A 57 26.34 25.57 6.40
C ALA A 57 25.42 25.56 5.15
N PRO A 58 24.29 26.30 5.17
CA PRO A 58 23.35 26.29 4.07
C PRO A 58 23.98 26.92 2.82
N THR A 59 24.08 26.12 1.76
CA THR A 59 24.50 26.56 0.42
C THR A 59 23.34 26.55 -0.56
N TRP A 60 22.16 26.19 -0.09
CA TRP A 60 20.89 26.06 -0.82
C TRP A 60 19.99 27.27 -0.53
N THR A 61 19.05 27.55 -1.44
CA THR A 61 18.03 28.58 -1.24
C THR A 61 16.90 28.10 -0.34
N ALA A 62 16.11 29.03 0.20
CA ALA A 62 14.93 28.70 1.00
C ALA A 62 13.88 27.91 0.19
N GLU A 63 13.75 28.23 -1.11
CA GLU A 63 12.85 27.53 -2.03
C GLU A 63 13.32 26.09 -2.27
N GLU A 64 14.61 25.86 -2.52
CA GLU A 64 15.18 24.52 -2.69
C GLU A 64 14.94 23.66 -1.43
N ALA A 65 15.16 24.22 -0.24
CA ALA A 65 14.90 23.56 1.02
C ALA A 65 13.40 23.21 1.19
N SER A 66 12.52 24.15 0.88
CA SER A 66 11.07 23.94 0.95
C SER A 66 10.62 22.81 -0.01
N VAL A 67 11.07 22.86 -1.26
CA VAL A 67 10.73 21.82 -2.26
C VAL A 67 11.22 20.44 -1.86
N VAL A 68 12.46 20.32 -1.39
CA VAL A 68 13.05 19.03 -1.05
C VAL A 68 12.45 18.48 0.25
N VAL A 69 12.32 19.30 1.29
CA VAL A 69 11.98 18.83 2.64
C VAL A 69 10.48 18.85 2.90
N GLN A 70 9.74 19.86 2.41
CA GLN A 70 8.32 19.99 2.72
C GLN A 70 7.41 19.36 1.68
N ILE A 71 7.88 19.23 0.41
CA ILE A 71 7.06 18.67 -0.67
C ILE A 71 7.54 17.26 -1.06
N ARG A 72 8.83 17.11 -1.44
CA ARG A 72 9.32 15.83 -1.98
C ARG A 72 9.51 14.77 -0.91
N LEU A 73 10.12 15.10 0.21
CA LEU A 73 10.45 14.14 1.26
C LEU A 73 9.20 13.42 1.81
N PRO A 74 8.11 14.11 2.25
CA PRO A 74 6.93 13.43 2.75
C PRO A 74 6.29 12.56 1.67
N ARG A 75 6.25 13.03 0.44
CA ARG A 75 5.64 12.35 -0.69
C ARG A 75 6.39 11.06 -1.06
N ILE A 76 7.72 11.12 -1.19
CA ILE A 76 8.57 9.97 -1.51
C ILE A 76 8.50 8.92 -0.40
N LEU A 77 8.57 9.35 0.87
CA LEU A 77 8.46 8.45 2.02
C LEU A 77 7.07 7.80 2.09
N SER A 78 6.00 8.56 1.83
CA SER A 78 4.64 8.04 1.77
C SER A 78 4.47 7.03 0.64
N ALA A 79 4.98 7.33 -0.56
CA ALA A 79 4.95 6.39 -1.69
C ALA A 79 5.67 5.08 -1.35
N ALA A 80 6.87 5.16 -0.75
CA ALA A 80 7.63 3.98 -0.34
C ALA A 80 6.88 3.16 0.73
N LEU A 81 6.35 3.84 1.76
CA LEU A 81 5.65 3.20 2.87
C LEU A 81 4.34 2.55 2.43
N ILE A 82 3.52 3.25 1.63
CA ILE A 82 2.25 2.75 1.08
C ILE A 82 2.50 1.59 0.12
N GLY A 83 3.49 1.72 -0.79
CA GLY A 83 3.85 0.65 -1.72
C GLY A 83 4.28 -0.62 -1.01
N ALA A 84 5.10 -0.51 0.05
CA ALA A 84 5.48 -1.62 0.91
C ALA A 84 4.27 -2.21 1.64
N ALA A 85 3.39 -1.37 2.20
CA ALA A 85 2.22 -1.76 2.96
C ALA A 85 1.21 -2.56 2.12
N LEU A 86 0.81 -2.01 0.98
CA LEU A 86 -0.15 -2.67 0.09
C LEU A 86 0.40 -3.98 -0.47
N SER A 87 1.69 -4.02 -0.83
CA SER A 87 2.33 -5.24 -1.32
C SER A 87 2.46 -6.31 -0.24
N ALA A 88 2.81 -5.94 0.99
CA ALA A 88 2.87 -6.87 2.12
C ALA A 88 1.49 -7.41 2.51
N ALA A 89 0.48 -6.55 2.57
CA ALA A 89 -0.90 -6.93 2.82
C ALA A 89 -1.41 -7.90 1.75
N GLY A 90 -1.15 -7.60 0.47
CA GLY A 90 -1.48 -8.47 -0.65
C GLY A 90 -0.80 -9.83 -0.56
N ALA A 91 0.52 -9.87 -0.36
CA ALA A 91 1.27 -11.13 -0.20
C ALA A 91 0.73 -11.98 0.95
N SER A 92 0.39 -11.34 2.07
CA SER A 92 -0.15 -12.01 3.27
C SER A 92 -1.55 -12.58 3.03
N TYR A 93 -2.43 -11.82 2.38
CA TYR A 93 -3.77 -12.31 2.02
C TYR A 93 -3.71 -13.41 0.98
N GLN A 94 -2.86 -13.30 -0.05
CA GLN A 94 -2.67 -14.35 -1.04
C GLN A 94 -2.19 -15.67 -0.40
N ALA A 95 -1.31 -15.61 0.60
CA ALA A 95 -0.90 -16.79 1.38
C ALA A 95 -2.06 -17.32 2.23
N MET A 96 -2.77 -16.46 2.95
CA MET A 96 -3.87 -16.83 3.83
C MET A 96 -5.06 -17.45 3.09
N PHE A 97 -5.43 -16.86 1.94
CA PHE A 97 -6.54 -17.34 1.10
C PHE A 97 -6.13 -18.43 0.10
N ARG A 98 -4.83 -18.77 0.03
CA ARG A 98 -4.26 -19.73 -0.95
C ARG A 98 -4.64 -19.41 -2.38
N ASN A 99 -4.77 -18.13 -2.68
CA ASN A 99 -5.16 -17.66 -3.99
C ASN A 99 -4.28 -16.46 -4.39
N PRO A 100 -3.47 -16.58 -5.44
CA PRO A 100 -2.59 -15.51 -5.90
C PRO A 100 -3.34 -14.31 -6.50
N MET A 101 -4.65 -14.44 -6.72
CA MET A 101 -5.51 -13.39 -7.30
C MET A 101 -6.15 -12.50 -6.24
N VAL A 102 -5.87 -12.70 -4.96
CA VAL A 102 -6.42 -11.90 -3.88
C VAL A 102 -5.67 -10.58 -3.75
N SER A 103 -6.44 -9.48 -3.70
CA SER A 103 -5.94 -8.13 -3.40
C SER A 103 -6.15 -7.76 -1.92
N PRO A 104 -5.45 -6.74 -1.39
CA PRO A 104 -5.69 -6.22 -0.04
C PRO A 104 -7.13 -5.74 0.19
N ASP A 105 -7.81 -5.35 -0.88
CA ASP A 105 -9.17 -4.78 -0.86
C ASP A 105 -10.28 -5.81 -0.71
N LEU A 106 -9.94 -7.10 -0.79
CA LEU A 106 -10.92 -8.21 -0.77
C LEU A 106 -11.87 -8.16 0.43
N LEU A 107 -11.41 -7.66 1.57
CA LEU A 107 -12.22 -7.57 2.80
C LEU A 107 -12.95 -6.22 2.95
N GLY A 108 -12.89 -5.35 1.96
CA GLY A 108 -13.62 -4.09 1.95
C GLY A 108 -12.91 -2.90 2.61
N ALA A 109 -11.60 -3.01 2.94
CA ALA A 109 -10.86 -1.93 3.59
C ALA A 109 -10.88 -0.63 2.78
N SER A 110 -10.55 -0.70 1.49
CA SER A 110 -10.49 0.48 0.63
C SER A 110 -11.88 1.06 0.33
N THR A 111 -12.90 0.22 0.12
CA THR A 111 -14.27 0.71 -0.13
C THR A 111 -14.86 1.40 1.10
N GLY A 112 -14.60 0.86 2.31
CA GLY A 112 -14.97 1.52 3.56
C GLY A 112 -14.24 2.85 3.75
N ALA A 113 -12.93 2.88 3.49
CA ALA A 113 -12.11 4.09 3.56
C ALA A 113 -12.62 5.17 2.58
N CYS A 114 -12.95 4.78 1.35
CA CYS A 114 -13.54 5.66 0.34
C CYS A 114 -14.87 6.26 0.79
N PHE A 115 -15.74 5.45 1.37
CA PHE A 115 -17.00 5.91 1.92
C PHE A 115 -16.79 6.93 3.06
N GLY A 116 -15.90 6.61 4.01
CA GLY A 116 -15.58 7.49 5.13
C GLY A 116 -15.03 8.84 4.68
N ALA A 117 -14.14 8.86 3.70
CA ALA A 117 -13.62 10.10 3.11
C ALA A 117 -14.72 10.89 2.40
N ALA A 118 -15.51 10.23 1.54
CA ALA A 118 -16.60 10.87 0.82
C ALA A 118 -17.63 11.48 1.77
N LEU A 119 -17.97 10.79 2.86
CA LEU A 119 -18.88 11.28 3.89
C LEU A 119 -18.32 12.54 4.59
N ALA A 120 -17.04 12.52 4.97
CA ALA A 120 -16.40 13.67 5.61
C ALA A 120 -16.32 14.89 4.66
N ILE A 121 -16.03 14.67 3.37
CA ILE A 121 -16.03 15.74 2.36
C ILE A 121 -17.45 16.31 2.18
N LEU A 122 -18.48 15.47 2.11
CA LEU A 122 -19.88 15.88 2.01
C LEU A 122 -20.29 16.79 3.19
N LEU A 123 -19.78 16.46 4.40
CA LEU A 123 -20.04 17.25 5.61
C LEU A 123 -19.16 18.52 5.72
N GLY A 124 -18.36 18.83 4.71
CA GLY A 124 -17.49 20.01 4.71
C GLY A 124 -16.31 19.93 5.70
N ALA A 125 -15.89 18.71 6.09
CA ALA A 125 -14.85 18.53 7.09
C ALA A 125 -13.45 18.87 6.54
N GLY A 126 -12.55 19.31 7.44
CA GLY A 126 -11.15 19.55 7.11
C GLY A 126 -10.38 18.23 6.85
N TYR A 127 -9.21 18.37 6.22
CA TYR A 127 -8.39 17.25 5.75
C TYR A 127 -8.09 16.19 6.84
N ALA A 128 -7.77 16.62 8.07
CA ALA A 128 -7.50 15.68 9.18
C ALA A 128 -8.72 14.82 9.53
N VAL A 129 -9.92 15.38 9.48
CA VAL A 129 -11.17 14.63 9.72
C VAL A 129 -11.47 13.69 8.56
N ILE A 130 -11.20 14.10 7.31
CA ILE A 130 -11.33 13.23 6.13
C ILE A 130 -10.44 12.02 6.27
N THR A 131 -9.16 12.21 6.62
CA THR A 131 -8.17 11.15 6.82
C THR A 131 -8.60 10.22 7.97
N ALA A 132 -8.99 10.78 9.12
CA ALA A 132 -9.44 9.99 10.27
C ALA A 132 -10.73 9.20 9.97
N SER A 133 -11.71 9.82 9.32
CA SER A 133 -12.95 9.16 8.89
C SER A 133 -12.65 8.01 7.91
N SER A 134 -11.83 8.27 6.91
CA SER A 134 -11.38 7.26 5.95
C SER A 134 -10.77 6.05 6.66
N PHE A 135 -9.82 6.28 7.58
CA PHE A 135 -9.17 5.23 8.34
C PHE A 135 -10.17 4.41 9.17
N LEU A 136 -11.04 5.08 9.94
CA LEU A 136 -12.02 4.43 10.81
C LEU A 136 -13.04 3.60 10.03
N PHE A 137 -13.59 4.14 8.93
CA PHE A 137 -14.52 3.40 8.09
C PHE A 137 -13.86 2.24 7.35
N GLY A 138 -12.58 2.35 6.99
CA GLY A 138 -11.80 1.23 6.47
C GLY A 138 -11.68 0.08 7.46
N LEU A 139 -11.39 0.40 8.74
CA LEU A 139 -11.38 -0.59 9.83
C LEU A 139 -12.76 -1.17 10.10
N ALA A 140 -13.80 -0.32 10.12
CA ALA A 140 -15.18 -0.74 10.36
C ALA A 140 -15.69 -1.70 9.28
N ALA A 141 -15.34 -1.46 8.00
CA ALA A 141 -15.71 -2.34 6.90
C ALA A 141 -15.12 -3.75 7.06
N VAL A 142 -13.84 -3.86 7.40
CA VAL A 142 -13.20 -5.16 7.64
C VAL A 142 -13.73 -5.79 8.94
N GLY A 143 -13.99 -5.01 9.97
CA GLY A 143 -14.63 -5.48 11.20
C GLY A 143 -16.00 -6.09 10.93
N LEU A 144 -16.82 -5.44 10.11
CA LEU A 144 -18.13 -5.93 9.67
C LEU A 144 -17.98 -7.21 8.83
N THR A 145 -17.04 -7.22 7.87
CA THR A 145 -16.73 -8.40 7.07
C THR A 145 -16.33 -9.60 7.93
N TYR A 146 -15.47 -9.38 8.92
CA TYR A 146 -15.04 -10.41 9.85
C TYR A 146 -16.20 -10.92 10.71
N LEU A 147 -17.06 -10.02 11.22
CA LEU A 147 -18.24 -10.35 12.01
C LEU A 147 -19.22 -11.22 11.20
N VAL A 148 -19.57 -10.79 9.98
CA VAL A 148 -20.45 -11.53 9.08
C VAL A 148 -19.86 -12.89 8.73
N GLY A 149 -18.57 -12.95 8.39
CA GLY A 149 -17.87 -14.20 8.10
C GLY A 149 -17.84 -15.16 9.29
N ARG A 150 -17.73 -14.64 10.54
CA ARG A 150 -17.78 -15.44 11.77
C ARG A 150 -19.18 -15.95 12.11
N LEU A 151 -20.22 -15.17 11.86
CA LEU A 151 -21.61 -15.54 12.08
C LEU A 151 -22.14 -16.53 11.03
N SER A 152 -21.47 -16.59 9.88
CA SER A 152 -21.84 -17.53 8.81
C SER A 152 -21.72 -18.97 9.29
N ARG A 153 -22.70 -19.79 8.95
CA ARG A 153 -22.68 -21.25 9.17
C ARG A 153 -21.63 -21.95 8.29
N ILE A 154 -21.23 -21.31 7.21
CA ILE A 154 -20.19 -21.78 6.30
C ILE A 154 -18.83 -21.40 6.90
N ARG A 155 -18.22 -22.31 7.67
CA ARG A 155 -16.88 -22.12 8.28
C ARG A 155 -15.76 -22.29 7.25
N SER A 156 -15.77 -21.49 6.19
CA SER A 156 -14.76 -21.57 5.14
C SER A 156 -14.18 -20.19 4.83
N THR A 157 -12.99 -20.18 4.26
CA THR A 157 -12.34 -18.98 3.71
C THR A 157 -13.24 -18.28 2.67
N LEU A 158 -14.08 -19.07 1.96
CA LEU A 158 -15.04 -18.56 0.99
C LEU A 158 -16.10 -17.65 1.64
N ALA A 159 -16.61 -17.98 2.84
CA ALA A 159 -17.58 -17.12 3.53
C ALA A 159 -17.03 -15.72 3.81
N MET A 160 -15.75 -15.64 4.14
CA MET A 160 -15.07 -14.37 4.41
C MET A 160 -14.90 -13.54 3.14
N VAL A 161 -14.60 -14.19 2.02
CA VAL A 161 -14.50 -13.53 0.70
C VAL A 161 -15.88 -13.00 0.28
N LEU A 162 -16.93 -13.81 0.39
CA LEU A 162 -18.30 -13.40 0.07
C LEU A 162 -18.77 -12.25 0.97
N ALA A 163 -18.51 -12.34 2.28
CA ALA A 163 -18.82 -11.24 3.21
C ALA A 163 -18.10 -9.95 2.83
N GLY A 164 -16.81 -10.01 2.46
CA GLY A 164 -16.04 -8.86 2.02
C GLY A 164 -16.59 -8.21 0.75
N MET A 165 -16.99 -9.03 -0.23
CA MET A 165 -17.64 -8.53 -1.45
C MET A 165 -18.98 -7.85 -1.15
N MET A 166 -19.82 -8.43 -0.28
CA MET A 166 -21.10 -7.84 0.12
C MET A 166 -20.93 -6.53 0.87
N VAL A 167 -20.05 -6.50 1.87
CA VAL A 167 -19.74 -5.28 2.65
C VAL A 167 -19.11 -4.22 1.74
N GLY A 168 -18.19 -4.59 0.87
CA GLY A 168 -17.60 -3.69 -0.13
C GLY A 168 -18.64 -3.08 -1.06
N SER A 169 -19.61 -3.88 -1.54
CA SER A 169 -20.72 -3.42 -2.38
C SER A 169 -21.63 -2.43 -1.62
N LEU A 170 -21.88 -2.68 -0.33
CA LEU A 170 -22.69 -1.78 0.50
C LEU A 170 -22.01 -0.41 0.65
N PHE A 171 -20.72 -0.38 0.99
CA PHE A 171 -19.96 0.87 1.09
C PHE A 171 -19.81 1.58 -0.25
N SER A 172 -19.64 0.84 -1.35
CA SER A 172 -19.61 1.39 -2.71
C SER A 172 -20.95 2.03 -3.10
N ALA A 173 -22.08 1.39 -2.77
CA ALA A 173 -23.41 1.96 -2.97
C ALA A 173 -23.59 3.24 -2.14
N GLY A 174 -23.16 3.23 -0.86
CA GLY A 174 -23.15 4.42 -0.01
C GLY A 174 -22.32 5.56 -0.58
N THR A 175 -21.11 5.26 -1.10
CA THR A 175 -20.26 6.27 -1.77
C THR A 175 -20.94 6.83 -3.03
N SER A 176 -21.64 6.00 -3.80
CA SER A 176 -22.39 6.42 -4.98
C SER A 176 -23.57 7.32 -4.59
N PHE A 177 -24.27 7.01 -3.50
CA PHE A 177 -25.33 7.87 -2.97
C PHE A 177 -24.78 9.22 -2.50
N ILE A 178 -23.64 9.25 -1.80
CA ILE A 178 -22.97 10.51 -1.41
C ILE A 178 -22.67 11.36 -2.65
N LYS A 179 -22.12 10.75 -3.71
CA LYS A 179 -21.81 11.46 -4.97
C LYS A 179 -23.08 12.01 -5.66
N LEU A 180 -24.22 11.32 -5.50
CA LEU A 180 -25.50 11.76 -6.08
C LEU A 180 -26.04 13.03 -5.39
N VAL A 181 -25.85 13.16 -4.07
CA VAL A 181 -26.38 14.28 -3.28
C VAL A 181 -25.35 15.40 -3.05
N ALA A 182 -24.08 15.17 -3.41
CA ALA A 182 -22.99 16.14 -3.26
C ALA A 182 -23.18 17.33 -4.21
N ASP A 183 -22.78 18.51 -3.76
CA ASP A 183 -22.69 19.69 -4.61
C ASP A 183 -21.78 19.45 -5.81
N THR A 184 -22.29 19.81 -7.00
CA THR A 184 -21.63 19.55 -8.27
C THR A 184 -20.41 20.46 -8.52
N THR A 185 -20.35 21.61 -7.85
CA THR A 185 -19.31 22.62 -8.07
C THR A 185 -18.05 22.30 -7.28
N ASP A 186 -18.17 21.94 -6.00
CA ASP A 186 -17.04 21.78 -5.10
C ASP A 186 -16.89 20.35 -4.56
N GLN A 187 -17.96 19.77 -3.99
CA GLN A 187 -17.89 18.50 -3.26
C GLN A 187 -17.69 17.30 -4.19
N LEU A 188 -18.44 17.20 -5.27
CA LEU A 188 -18.38 16.07 -6.20
C LEU A 188 -17.01 15.96 -6.90
N PRO A 189 -16.39 17.05 -7.41
CA PRO A 189 -15.04 17.04 -7.91
C PRO A 189 -14.02 16.62 -6.86
N ALA A 190 -14.12 17.16 -5.63
CA ALA A 190 -13.22 16.83 -4.54
C ALA A 190 -13.30 15.33 -4.15
N ILE A 191 -14.52 14.78 -3.99
CA ILE A 191 -14.73 13.36 -3.72
C ILE A 191 -14.16 12.52 -4.87
N THR A 192 -14.44 12.90 -6.11
CA THR A 192 -13.99 12.13 -7.28
C THR A 192 -12.48 12.11 -7.38
N TYR A 193 -11.81 13.25 -7.19
CA TYR A 193 -10.35 13.33 -7.19
C TYR A 193 -9.73 12.51 -6.05
N TRP A 194 -10.31 12.61 -4.84
CA TRP A 194 -9.82 11.83 -3.69
C TRP A 194 -9.91 10.32 -3.94
N LEU A 195 -11.02 9.86 -4.55
CA LEU A 195 -11.23 8.44 -4.88
C LEU A 195 -10.25 7.90 -5.93
N MET A 196 -9.70 8.77 -6.79
CA MET A 196 -8.70 8.36 -7.79
C MET A 196 -7.32 8.07 -7.19
N GLY A 197 -7.07 8.49 -5.96
CA GLY A 197 -5.80 8.31 -5.25
C GLY A 197 -4.67 9.20 -5.74
N ALA A 198 -4.10 9.98 -4.83
CA ALA A 198 -2.99 10.89 -5.11
C ALA A 198 -2.16 11.15 -3.85
N LEU A 199 -0.91 11.58 -4.03
CA LEU A 199 -0.02 11.99 -2.94
C LEU A 199 0.27 13.50 -2.95
N THR A 200 -0.46 14.26 -3.75
CA THR A 200 -0.28 15.71 -3.94
C THR A 200 -0.43 16.53 -2.67
N ALA A 201 -1.37 16.15 -1.82
CA ALA A 201 -1.70 16.89 -0.60
C ALA A 201 -0.98 16.38 0.66
N VAL A 202 -0.20 15.31 0.56
CA VAL A 202 0.44 14.65 1.72
C VAL A 202 1.54 15.53 2.29
N ARG A 203 1.44 15.82 3.60
CA ARG A 203 2.40 16.57 4.41
C ARG A 203 3.12 15.64 5.39
N LEU A 204 4.13 16.17 6.08
CA LEU A 204 4.86 15.42 7.11
C LEU A 204 3.94 14.93 8.25
N ASP A 205 2.95 15.74 8.65
CA ASP A 205 2.02 15.36 9.72
C ASP A 205 1.13 14.18 9.30
N ASP A 206 0.70 14.14 8.04
CA ASP A 206 -0.08 13.02 7.49
C ASP A 206 0.74 11.74 7.42
N LEU A 207 2.02 11.89 7.04
CA LEU A 207 2.97 10.77 7.06
C LEU A 207 3.15 10.24 8.49
N HIS A 208 3.31 11.09 9.50
CA HIS A 208 3.43 10.66 10.90
C HIS A 208 2.17 9.95 11.37
N PHE A 209 0.98 10.48 11.04
CA PHE A 209 -0.30 9.84 11.36
C PHE A 209 -0.40 8.43 10.76
N ALA A 210 -0.09 8.27 9.47
CA ALA A 210 -0.22 6.99 8.79
C ALA A 210 0.93 6.01 9.10
N MET A 211 2.13 6.52 9.39
CA MET A 211 3.31 5.69 9.64
C MET A 211 3.12 4.75 10.83
N VAL A 212 2.51 5.22 11.92
CA VAL A 212 2.31 4.40 13.12
C VAL A 212 1.43 3.18 12.82
N PRO A 213 0.18 3.31 12.33
CA PRO A 213 -0.64 2.14 12.06
C PRO A 213 -0.09 1.28 10.91
N ILE A 214 0.56 1.86 9.90
CA ILE A 214 1.22 1.07 8.85
C ILE A 214 2.33 0.21 9.45
N LEU A 215 3.21 0.76 10.28
CA LEU A 215 4.29 0.00 10.91
C LEU A 215 3.74 -1.03 11.91
N CYS A 216 2.69 -0.70 12.67
CA CYS A 216 1.97 -1.66 13.52
C CYS A 216 1.38 -2.84 12.72
N GLY A 217 1.06 -2.64 11.45
CA GLY A 217 0.68 -3.72 10.54
C GLY A 217 1.87 -4.46 9.94
N LEU A 218 2.84 -3.73 9.39
CA LEU A 218 3.98 -4.30 8.66
C LEU A 218 4.94 -5.10 9.53
N ILE A 219 5.30 -4.56 10.71
CA ILE A 219 6.29 -5.20 11.60
C ILE A 219 5.82 -6.59 12.05
N PRO A 220 4.59 -6.79 12.55
CA PRO A 220 4.12 -8.12 12.88
C PRO A 220 4.02 -9.05 11.66
N LEU A 221 3.56 -8.56 10.50
CA LEU A 221 3.53 -9.36 9.27
C LEU A 221 4.92 -9.84 8.88
N PHE A 222 5.93 -8.98 9.00
CA PHE A 222 7.31 -9.35 8.73
C PHE A 222 7.84 -10.43 9.66
N PHE A 223 7.53 -10.37 10.96
CA PHE A 223 7.92 -11.42 11.91
C PHE A 223 7.08 -12.69 11.75
N LEU A 224 5.82 -12.59 11.33
CA LEU A 224 4.95 -13.72 11.06
C LEU A 224 5.23 -14.41 9.70
N ARG A 225 6.11 -13.86 8.86
CA ARG A 225 6.35 -14.36 7.48
C ARG A 225 6.66 -15.87 7.40
N TRP A 226 7.34 -16.42 8.41
CA TRP A 226 7.55 -17.87 8.47
C TRP A 226 6.27 -18.64 8.74
N ARG A 227 5.43 -18.14 9.66
CA ARG A 227 4.15 -18.77 10.01
C ARG A 227 3.13 -18.69 8.88
N LEU A 228 3.24 -17.69 8.00
CA LEU A 228 2.37 -17.59 6.82
C LEU A 228 2.51 -18.79 5.87
N ASN A 229 3.68 -19.41 5.78
CA ASN A 229 3.87 -20.64 5.01
C ASN A 229 2.99 -21.79 5.56
N LEU A 230 2.72 -21.81 6.86
CA LEU A 230 1.88 -22.82 7.49
C LEU A 230 0.39 -22.65 7.16
N LEU A 231 -0.03 -21.48 6.68
CA LEU A 231 -1.37 -21.29 6.14
C LEU A 231 -1.54 -21.90 4.74
N SER A 232 -0.46 -22.21 4.04
CA SER A 232 -0.48 -22.86 2.73
C SER A 232 -0.67 -24.39 2.80
N VAL A 233 -0.42 -25.02 3.95
CA VAL A 233 -0.73 -26.44 4.18
C VAL A 233 -2.15 -26.66 4.73
N SER A 234 -2.62 -27.89 4.82
CA SER A 234 -3.98 -28.16 5.32
C SER A 234 -4.13 -27.70 6.78
N GLU A 235 -5.36 -27.37 7.19
CA GLU A 235 -5.62 -26.90 8.56
C GLU A 235 -5.28 -27.97 9.61
N ALA A 236 -5.46 -29.25 9.25
CA ALA A 236 -5.11 -30.39 10.09
C ALA A 236 -3.59 -30.50 10.28
N GLU A 237 -2.81 -30.37 9.21
CA GLU A 237 -1.34 -30.38 9.25
C GLU A 237 -0.79 -29.18 10.03
N ALA A 238 -1.32 -27.97 9.81
CA ALA A 238 -0.90 -26.80 10.55
C ALA A 238 -1.15 -26.91 12.06
N ARG A 239 -2.28 -27.54 12.44
CA ARG A 239 -2.60 -27.83 13.86
C ARG A 239 -1.67 -28.88 14.46
N SER A 240 -1.33 -29.94 13.71
CA SER A 240 -0.38 -30.95 14.18
C SER A 240 1.02 -30.38 14.45
N MET A 241 1.39 -29.28 13.75
CA MET A 241 2.60 -28.48 13.98
C MET A 241 2.46 -27.49 15.16
N GLY A 242 1.36 -27.54 15.94
CA GLY A 242 1.15 -26.68 17.11
C GLY A 242 0.74 -25.25 16.78
N VAL A 243 0.31 -24.94 15.56
CA VAL A 243 -0.06 -23.57 15.16
C VAL A 243 -1.56 -23.35 15.29
N ASN A 244 -1.96 -22.32 16.05
CA ASN A 244 -3.34 -21.87 16.08
C ASN A 244 -3.66 -21.06 14.82
N THR A 245 -4.18 -21.73 13.81
CA THR A 245 -4.50 -21.13 12.50
C THR A 245 -5.56 -20.03 12.59
N ARG A 246 -6.49 -20.10 13.56
CA ARG A 246 -7.51 -19.06 13.77
C ARG A 246 -6.90 -17.77 14.25
N LEU A 247 -6.03 -17.84 15.27
CA LEU A 247 -5.33 -16.68 15.81
C LEU A 247 -4.40 -16.08 14.74
N LEU A 248 -3.67 -16.93 14.01
CA LEU A 248 -2.79 -16.47 12.94
C LEU A 248 -3.55 -15.73 11.83
N ARG A 249 -4.70 -16.26 11.37
CA ARG A 249 -5.56 -15.57 10.40
C ARG A 249 -6.07 -14.23 10.92
N LEU A 250 -6.53 -14.18 12.17
CA LEU A 250 -6.99 -12.94 12.79
C LEU A 250 -5.87 -11.89 12.83
N LEU A 251 -4.67 -12.27 13.25
CA LEU A 251 -3.51 -11.38 13.28
C LEU A 251 -3.16 -10.85 11.88
N VAL A 252 -3.16 -11.73 10.87
CA VAL A 252 -2.91 -11.33 9.47
C VAL A 252 -3.96 -10.33 9.00
N ILE A 253 -5.25 -10.58 9.28
CA ILE A 253 -6.33 -9.66 8.90
C ILE A 253 -6.14 -8.31 9.59
N LEU A 254 -5.93 -8.28 10.89
CA LEU A 254 -5.76 -7.03 11.64
C LEU A 254 -4.56 -6.24 11.13
N CYS A 255 -3.41 -6.89 10.98
CA CYS A 255 -2.18 -6.23 10.52
C CYS A 255 -2.29 -5.72 9.08
N ALA A 256 -2.81 -6.54 8.17
CA ALA A 256 -3.01 -6.15 6.78
C ALA A 256 -4.06 -5.04 6.64
N THR A 257 -5.13 -5.07 7.46
CA THR A 257 -6.16 -4.02 7.47
C THR A 257 -5.62 -2.71 7.99
N LEU A 258 -4.86 -2.71 9.10
CA LEU A 258 -4.21 -1.51 9.62
C LEU A 258 -3.32 -0.86 8.56
N ALA A 259 -2.48 -1.68 7.92
CA ALA A 259 -1.58 -1.20 6.87
C ALA A 259 -2.35 -0.65 5.65
N THR A 260 -3.40 -1.34 5.19
CA THR A 260 -4.18 -0.93 4.02
C THR A 260 -5.04 0.30 4.32
N ALA A 261 -5.80 0.30 5.43
CA ALA A 261 -6.69 1.40 5.78
C ALA A 261 -5.90 2.71 6.02
N ALA A 262 -4.76 2.63 6.71
CA ALA A 262 -3.90 3.79 6.91
C ALA A 262 -3.24 4.27 5.60
N SER A 263 -2.87 3.36 4.70
CA SER A 263 -2.38 3.73 3.37
C SER A 263 -3.45 4.50 2.59
N VAL A 264 -4.66 3.93 2.49
CA VAL A 264 -5.77 4.54 1.74
C VAL A 264 -6.21 5.86 2.36
N SER A 265 -6.16 6.02 3.68
CA SER A 265 -6.63 7.25 4.35
C SER A 265 -5.84 8.51 3.99
N ILE A 266 -4.57 8.38 3.60
CA ILE A 266 -3.72 9.53 3.21
C ILE A 266 -3.52 9.64 1.70
N SER A 267 -3.67 8.54 0.95
CA SER A 267 -3.41 8.51 -0.50
C SER A 267 -4.66 8.36 -1.35
N GLY A 268 -5.84 8.12 -0.78
CA GLY A 268 -6.97 7.62 -1.53
C GLY A 268 -6.74 6.19 -2.05
N MET A 269 -7.60 5.73 -2.96
CA MET A 269 -7.56 4.36 -3.43
C MET A 269 -6.44 4.13 -4.46
N ILE A 270 -5.44 3.33 -4.10
CA ILE A 270 -4.37 2.88 -5.00
C ILE A 270 -4.52 1.36 -5.19
N GLY A 271 -5.07 0.97 -6.34
CA GLY A 271 -5.24 -0.45 -6.69
C GLY A 271 -4.01 -1.08 -7.33
N TRP A 272 -4.09 -2.39 -7.63
CA TRP A 272 -3.13 -3.21 -8.38
C TRP A 272 -1.81 -3.52 -7.68
N VAL A 273 -1.25 -2.62 -6.86
CA VAL A 273 0.05 -2.79 -6.19
C VAL A 273 0.08 -4.08 -5.38
N GLY A 274 -0.90 -4.28 -4.50
CA GLY A 274 -0.97 -5.48 -3.64
C GLY A 274 -1.33 -6.77 -4.37
N LEU A 275 -1.78 -6.69 -5.62
CA LEU A 275 -2.05 -7.86 -6.46
C LEU A 275 -0.84 -8.23 -7.32
N VAL A 276 -0.30 -7.25 -8.03
CA VAL A 276 0.71 -7.45 -9.08
C VAL A 276 2.10 -7.67 -8.50
N ILE A 277 2.49 -6.86 -7.52
CA ILE A 277 3.85 -6.90 -6.95
C ILE A 277 4.18 -8.24 -6.30
N PRO A 278 3.33 -8.84 -5.43
CA PRO A 278 3.60 -10.16 -4.88
C PRO A 278 3.66 -11.24 -5.97
N HIS A 279 2.88 -11.09 -7.04
CA HIS A 279 2.92 -12.02 -8.16
C HIS A 279 4.28 -11.99 -8.89
N ILE A 280 4.80 -10.80 -9.19
CA ILE A 280 6.14 -10.63 -9.77
C ILE A 280 7.20 -11.21 -8.83
N CYS A 281 7.12 -10.91 -7.53
CA CYS A 281 8.07 -11.42 -6.55
C CYS A 281 8.08 -12.96 -6.50
N ARG A 282 6.91 -13.62 -6.66
CA ARG A 282 6.85 -15.09 -6.75
C ARG A 282 7.65 -15.65 -7.92
N LEU A 283 7.67 -14.97 -9.06
CA LEU A 283 8.48 -15.38 -10.20
C LEU A 283 9.99 -15.28 -9.91
N LEU A 284 10.40 -14.33 -9.06
CA LEU A 284 11.80 -14.09 -8.70
C LEU A 284 12.28 -15.01 -7.58
N VAL A 285 11.54 -15.07 -6.46
CA VAL A 285 12.00 -15.75 -5.23
C VAL A 285 11.23 -17.02 -4.89
N GLY A 286 10.14 -17.34 -5.62
CA GLY A 286 9.29 -18.49 -5.39
C GLY A 286 8.16 -18.20 -4.41
N GLN A 287 7.51 -19.27 -3.90
CA GLN A 287 6.30 -19.17 -3.08
C GLN A 287 6.58 -19.04 -1.58
N ASP A 288 7.85 -19.20 -1.14
CA ASP A 288 8.23 -19.11 0.26
C ASP A 288 8.02 -17.70 0.80
N THR A 289 7.04 -17.54 1.70
CA THR A 289 6.67 -16.24 2.29
C THR A 289 7.78 -15.60 3.10
N GLN A 290 8.74 -16.36 3.60
CA GLN A 290 9.92 -15.80 4.27
C GLN A 290 10.72 -14.85 3.37
N ARG A 291 10.77 -15.15 2.07
CA ARG A 291 11.47 -14.36 1.05
C ARG A 291 10.51 -13.48 0.27
N LEU A 292 9.32 -14.00 -0.01
CA LEU A 292 8.30 -13.31 -0.79
C LEU A 292 7.88 -11.99 -0.14
N LEU A 293 7.63 -11.99 1.18
CA LEU A 293 7.14 -10.80 1.88
C LEU A 293 8.15 -9.63 1.85
N PRO A 294 9.43 -9.80 2.28
CA PRO A 294 10.40 -8.71 2.20
C PRO A 294 10.68 -8.26 0.76
N CYS A 295 10.74 -9.19 -0.21
CA CYS A 295 10.87 -8.82 -1.62
C CYS A 295 9.69 -8.01 -2.12
N SER A 296 8.45 -8.37 -1.71
CA SER A 296 7.25 -7.63 -2.06
C SER A 296 7.23 -6.23 -1.45
N MET A 297 7.70 -6.06 -0.21
CA MET A 297 7.82 -4.75 0.42
C MET A 297 8.81 -3.85 -0.33
N LEU A 298 9.99 -4.36 -0.65
CA LEU A 298 11.03 -3.59 -1.37
C LEU A 298 10.58 -3.23 -2.79
N LEU A 299 10.04 -4.19 -3.53
CA LEU A 299 9.60 -3.95 -4.90
C LEU A 299 8.34 -3.06 -4.94
N GLY A 300 7.43 -3.21 -3.98
CA GLY A 300 6.23 -2.38 -3.87
C GLY A 300 6.56 -0.92 -3.56
N ALA A 301 7.48 -0.68 -2.63
CA ALA A 301 8.01 0.65 -2.34
C ALA A 301 8.64 1.28 -3.59
N SER A 302 9.51 0.54 -4.27
CA SER A 302 10.18 0.99 -5.50
C SER A 302 9.19 1.30 -6.62
N PHE A 303 8.19 0.43 -6.80
CA PHE A 303 7.17 0.58 -7.83
C PHE A 303 6.31 1.83 -7.60
N LEU A 304 5.82 2.03 -6.38
CA LEU A 304 4.93 3.17 -6.13
C LEU A 304 5.67 4.51 -6.16
N MET A 305 6.95 4.56 -5.75
CA MET A 305 7.79 5.75 -5.96
C MET A 305 7.97 6.06 -7.44
N LEU A 306 8.25 5.06 -8.29
CA LEU A 306 8.35 5.26 -9.74
C LEU A 306 7.05 5.75 -10.35
N VAL A 307 5.90 5.17 -9.94
CA VAL A 307 4.58 5.61 -10.41
C VAL A 307 4.30 7.05 -9.97
N ASP A 308 4.70 7.43 -8.76
CA ASP A 308 4.56 8.80 -8.28
C ASP A 308 5.47 9.78 -9.06
N ASP A 309 6.69 9.38 -9.41
CA ASP A 309 7.58 10.17 -10.26
C ASP A 309 6.97 10.40 -11.65
N LEU A 310 6.37 9.37 -12.24
CA LEU A 310 5.64 9.49 -13.50
C LEU A 310 4.42 10.40 -13.37
N ALA A 311 3.64 10.27 -12.28
CA ALA A 311 2.47 11.09 -12.02
C ALA A 311 2.78 12.59 -12.01
N ARG A 312 3.96 12.95 -11.50
CA ARG A 312 4.43 14.35 -11.42
C ARG A 312 4.94 14.93 -12.74
N CYS A 313 5.37 14.06 -13.67
CA CYS A 313 6.13 14.49 -14.85
C CYS A 313 5.41 14.31 -16.18
N LEU A 314 4.43 13.39 -16.27
CA LEU A 314 3.80 13.02 -17.56
C LEU A 314 2.86 14.08 -18.13
N ALA A 315 2.19 14.87 -17.29
CA ALA A 315 1.20 15.84 -17.75
C ALA A 315 1.32 17.19 -17.01
N ALA A 316 0.68 18.22 -17.54
CA ALA A 316 0.62 19.55 -16.93
C ALA A 316 -0.15 19.54 -15.58
N SER A 317 -1.19 18.74 -15.46
CA SER A 317 -1.81 18.39 -14.18
C SER A 317 -1.25 17.07 -13.68
N GLU A 318 -1.18 16.87 -12.36
CA GLU A 318 -0.75 15.59 -11.80
C GLU A 318 -1.78 14.50 -12.10
N ILE A 319 -1.30 13.36 -12.58
CA ILE A 319 -2.16 12.21 -12.87
C ILE A 319 -2.38 11.44 -11.58
N PRO A 320 -3.65 11.13 -11.17
CA PRO A 320 -3.91 10.29 -10.02
C PRO A 320 -3.20 8.93 -10.10
N LEU A 321 -2.64 8.49 -8.97
CA LEU A 321 -1.86 7.25 -8.88
C LEU A 321 -2.67 6.01 -9.21
N GLY A 322 -3.96 5.99 -8.82
CA GLY A 322 -4.86 4.87 -9.12
C GLY A 322 -5.03 4.64 -10.62
N ILE A 323 -5.03 5.71 -11.43
CA ILE A 323 -5.09 5.62 -12.89
C ILE A 323 -3.80 4.98 -13.43
N LEU A 324 -2.63 5.49 -13.01
CA LEU A 324 -1.34 4.97 -13.49
C LEU A 324 -1.09 3.54 -13.05
N THR A 325 -1.42 3.20 -11.80
CA THR A 325 -1.27 1.82 -11.33
C THR A 325 -2.20 0.86 -12.07
N ALA A 326 -3.39 1.30 -12.49
CA ALA A 326 -4.29 0.50 -13.31
C ALA A 326 -3.76 0.30 -14.74
N PHE A 327 -3.25 1.36 -15.38
CA PHE A 327 -2.67 1.27 -16.72
C PHE A 327 -1.43 0.36 -16.78
N VAL A 328 -0.63 0.30 -15.72
CA VAL A 328 0.53 -0.59 -15.64
C VAL A 328 0.12 -1.97 -15.14
N GLY A 329 -0.70 -2.02 -14.09
CA GLY A 329 -1.02 -3.25 -13.39
C GLY A 329 -1.91 -4.20 -14.19
N ALA A 330 -2.98 -3.70 -14.82
CA ALA A 330 -3.93 -4.56 -15.54
C ALA A 330 -3.30 -5.27 -16.76
N PRO A 331 -2.59 -4.58 -17.68
CA PRO A 331 -1.94 -5.26 -18.81
C PRO A 331 -0.86 -6.24 -18.36
N LEU A 332 -0.06 -5.87 -17.35
CA LEU A 332 0.98 -6.75 -16.83
C LEU A 332 0.37 -8.02 -16.22
N PHE A 333 -0.74 -7.89 -15.49
CA PHE A 333 -1.42 -9.02 -14.90
C PHE A 333 -2.05 -9.94 -15.95
N LEU A 334 -2.69 -9.39 -16.99
CA LEU A 334 -3.18 -10.14 -18.13
C LEU A 334 -2.08 -10.94 -18.82
N TYR A 335 -0.93 -10.29 -19.08
CA TYR A 335 0.24 -10.96 -19.64
C TYR A 335 0.71 -12.15 -18.79
N LEU A 336 0.76 -11.96 -17.46
CA LEU A 336 1.20 -13.00 -16.53
C LEU A 336 0.24 -14.19 -16.48
N ILE A 337 -1.08 -13.97 -16.56
CA ILE A 337 -2.10 -15.02 -16.63
C ILE A 337 -1.93 -15.84 -17.91
N VAL A 338 -1.85 -15.18 -19.07
CA VAL A 338 -1.71 -15.85 -20.37
C VAL A 338 -0.43 -16.67 -20.44
N LYS A 339 0.68 -16.14 -19.92
CA LYS A 339 1.96 -16.84 -19.90
C LYS A 339 2.00 -18.00 -18.90
N GLY A 340 1.30 -17.86 -17.77
CA GLY A 340 1.20 -18.92 -16.74
C GLY A 340 0.38 -20.11 -17.20
N GLY A 341 -0.73 -19.89 -17.92
CA GLY A 341 -1.57 -20.95 -18.48
C GLY A 341 -0.83 -21.86 -19.45
N ARG A 342 0.02 -21.29 -20.32
CA ARG A 342 0.82 -22.08 -21.30
C ARG A 342 1.86 -23.02 -20.69
N ARG A 343 2.22 -22.87 -19.42
CA ARG A 343 3.15 -23.79 -18.73
C ARG A 343 2.46 -24.99 -18.10
N HIS A 344 1.16 -24.90 -17.84
CA HIS A 344 0.34 -26.01 -17.30
C HIS A 344 -0.20 -26.92 -18.38
N ASP A 345 -0.32 -26.43 -19.62
CA ASP A 345 -0.79 -27.25 -20.76
C ASP A 345 0.38 -27.99 -21.46
N ALA A 346 1.63 -27.77 -21.02
CA ALA A 346 2.82 -28.39 -21.61
C ALA A 346 3.50 -29.46 -20.71
N ASP A 347 2.95 -29.71 -19.51
CA ASP A 347 3.33 -30.78 -18.59
C ASP A 347 2.16 -31.79 -18.45
#